data_04ac45d2dd0bf5bc7bb5b7009101f33e
#
_entry.id   04ac45d2dd0bf5bc7bb5b7009101f33e
#
_cell.length_a   1.000
_cell.length_b   1.000
_cell.length_c   1.000
_cell.angle_alpha   90.00
_cell.angle_beta   90.00
_cell.angle_gamma   90.00
#
_symmetry.space_group_name_H-M   'P 1'
#
loop_
_entity.id
_entity.type
_entity.pdbx_description
1 polymer ?
#
loop_
_entity_poly.entity_id
_entity_poly.type
_entity_poly.pdbx_seq_one_letter_code
_entity_poly.pdbx_strand_id
1 'polypeptide(L)'
;MQKNWQINNKAKVILGAAYKNENYQSLYAGSSSTTKDYSRDNWGVYSQWEQAFNEKNTAIVSMRETWTTKADGDNNYNNFSAAGQFVHKLDDENNIYASVGQSFIMPTFAQMYGASDSAIPNPGLKPQTGINYEIGWKKITGKHSWKAAIFHTDIKDNITATWNSTNSEYQYKNEDFKNTGIELSCDINTDGPMSYNYGVTYQNPQSKSDTKGYWDRKFGRVQLTGGVTYKKNKLTSSLSGSYLAARVATPSSAESYDTKPYFLTTFNTIYSPDKKSDITLTIDNVLDRSDNVSHSSSSYYSTPINFLLSYTYKF
;
A
#
# COMPACT_ATOMS: atom_id res chain seq x y z
N MET A 1 -20.66 -8.68 -10.46
CA MET A 1 -21.11 -8.63 -11.87
C MET A 1 -20.76 -7.27 -12.43
N GLN A 2 -20.18 -7.20 -13.64
CA GLN A 2 -19.76 -5.94 -14.27
C GLN A 2 -20.11 -5.98 -15.76
N LYS A 3 -20.50 -4.84 -16.32
CA LYS A 3 -20.72 -4.66 -17.75
C LYS A 3 -20.04 -3.37 -18.23
N ASN A 4 -19.41 -3.46 -19.39
CA ASN A 4 -18.71 -2.36 -20.07
C ASN A 4 -19.47 -2.00 -21.33
N TRP A 5 -19.65 -0.70 -21.58
CA TRP A 5 -20.27 -0.17 -22.79
C TRP A 5 -19.31 0.85 -23.42
N GLN A 6 -19.04 0.65 -24.71
CA GLN A 6 -18.44 1.67 -25.53
C GLN A 6 -19.59 2.51 -26.11
N ILE A 7 -19.78 3.72 -25.59
CA ILE A 7 -20.85 4.61 -26.03
C ILE A 7 -20.55 5.16 -27.44
N ASN A 8 -19.30 5.54 -27.65
CA ASN A 8 -18.75 5.96 -28.94
C ASN A 8 -17.23 5.87 -28.89
N ASN A 9 -16.52 6.31 -29.93
CA ASN A 9 -15.06 6.25 -30.01
C ASN A 9 -14.33 7.08 -28.93
N LYS A 10 -15.04 7.93 -28.19
CA LYS A 10 -14.48 8.84 -27.18
C LYS A 10 -15.02 8.59 -25.76
N ALA A 11 -16.07 7.78 -25.62
CA ALA A 11 -16.72 7.57 -24.34
C ALA A 11 -16.94 6.09 -24.02
N LYS A 12 -16.57 5.71 -22.81
CA LYS A 12 -16.76 4.36 -22.25
C LYS A 12 -17.41 4.46 -20.88
N VAL A 13 -18.36 3.57 -20.59
CA VAL A 13 -19.02 3.46 -19.29
C VAL A 13 -18.87 2.04 -18.77
N ILE A 14 -18.56 1.94 -17.50
CA ILE A 14 -18.53 0.69 -16.74
C ILE A 14 -19.56 0.80 -15.62
N LEU A 15 -20.44 -0.18 -15.51
CA LEU A 15 -21.35 -0.32 -14.37
C LEU A 15 -21.14 -1.69 -13.74
N GLY A 16 -21.21 -1.75 -12.41
CA GLY A 16 -21.05 -3.01 -11.72
C GLY A 16 -21.74 -3.04 -10.36
N ALA A 17 -21.99 -4.27 -9.91
CA ALA A 17 -22.47 -4.57 -8.57
C ALA A 17 -21.62 -5.69 -7.97
N ALA A 18 -21.39 -5.62 -6.68
CA ALA A 18 -20.61 -6.59 -5.92
C ALA A 18 -21.36 -6.97 -4.65
N TYR A 19 -21.25 -8.23 -4.26
CA TYR A 19 -21.69 -8.75 -2.98
C TYR A 19 -20.55 -9.54 -2.36
N LYS A 20 -20.32 -9.34 -1.06
CA LYS A 20 -19.32 -10.09 -0.28
C LYS A 20 -19.92 -10.38 1.10
N ASN A 21 -19.97 -11.63 1.48
CA ASN A 21 -20.21 -12.04 2.86
C ASN A 21 -18.86 -12.25 3.55
N GLU A 22 -18.70 -11.71 4.75
CA GLU A 22 -17.52 -11.88 5.59
C GLU A 22 -17.94 -12.61 6.87
N ASN A 23 -17.29 -13.75 7.14
CA ASN A 23 -17.47 -14.52 8.36
C ASN A 23 -16.15 -14.55 9.11
N TYR A 24 -16.24 -14.43 10.43
CA TYR A 24 -15.10 -14.49 11.33
C TYR A 24 -15.40 -15.42 12.49
N GLN A 25 -14.60 -16.46 12.63
CA GLN A 25 -14.62 -17.36 13.78
C GLN A 25 -13.26 -17.33 14.47
N SER A 26 -13.27 -17.18 15.79
CA SER A 26 -12.07 -17.26 16.61
C SER A 26 -12.31 -18.27 17.74
N LEU A 27 -11.44 -19.29 17.80
CA LEU A 27 -11.40 -20.28 18.87
C LEU A 27 -10.24 -19.92 19.80
N TYR A 28 -10.55 -19.62 21.05
CA TYR A 28 -9.56 -19.47 22.09
C TYR A 28 -9.36 -20.80 22.80
N ALA A 29 -8.13 -21.35 22.74
CA ALA A 29 -7.74 -22.55 23.47
C ALA A 29 -7.31 -22.15 24.88
N GLY A 30 -8.26 -21.93 25.78
CA GLY A 30 -8.03 -21.66 27.20
C GLY A 30 -8.99 -22.48 28.08
N SER A 31 -8.95 -22.29 29.39
CA SER A 31 -9.78 -23.02 30.36
C SER A 31 -11.31 -22.79 30.22
N SER A 32 -11.71 -21.83 29.36
CA SER A 32 -13.07 -21.70 28.79
C SER A 32 -12.94 -21.39 27.32
N SER A 33 -13.26 -22.36 26.46
CA SER A 33 -13.29 -22.15 25.01
C SER A 33 -14.45 -21.22 24.65
N THR A 34 -14.18 -19.97 24.39
CA THR A 34 -15.19 -19.02 23.88
C THR A 34 -15.04 -18.94 22.37
N THR A 35 -16.02 -19.42 21.62
CA THR A 35 -16.10 -19.22 20.19
C THR A 35 -16.70 -17.84 19.91
N LYS A 36 -15.97 -16.98 19.23
CA LYS A 36 -16.53 -15.73 18.66
C LYS A 36 -16.94 -16.01 17.22
N ASP A 37 -18.15 -15.71 16.90
CA ASP A 37 -18.73 -15.89 15.56
C ASP A 37 -19.42 -14.59 15.15
N TYR A 38 -18.89 -13.96 14.10
CA TYR A 38 -19.40 -12.71 13.56
C TYR A 38 -19.53 -12.82 12.04
N SER A 39 -20.59 -12.21 11.50
CA SER A 39 -20.79 -12.14 10.05
C SER A 39 -21.34 -10.79 9.65
N ARG A 40 -20.99 -10.35 8.44
CA ARG A 40 -21.55 -9.16 7.79
C ARG A 40 -21.66 -9.32 6.29
N ASP A 41 -22.60 -8.61 5.71
CA ASP A 41 -22.77 -8.54 4.28
C ASP A 41 -22.37 -7.16 3.75
N ASN A 42 -21.63 -7.16 2.66
CA ASN A 42 -21.21 -5.96 1.94
C ASN A 42 -21.83 -5.98 0.54
N TRP A 43 -22.66 -5.00 0.25
CA TRP A 43 -23.23 -4.74 -1.06
C TRP A 43 -22.60 -3.51 -1.65
N GLY A 44 -22.30 -3.53 -2.93
CA GLY A 44 -21.72 -2.36 -3.60
C GLY A 44 -22.23 -2.21 -5.01
N VAL A 45 -22.54 -0.98 -5.38
CA VAL A 45 -22.76 -0.59 -6.77
C VAL A 45 -21.72 0.46 -7.16
N TYR A 46 -21.23 0.38 -8.38
CA TYR A 46 -20.22 1.32 -8.86
C TYR A 46 -20.40 1.64 -10.33
N SER A 47 -19.94 2.83 -10.69
CA SER A 47 -19.86 3.28 -12.07
C SER A 47 -18.51 3.94 -12.33
N GLN A 48 -18.05 3.84 -13.56
CA GLN A 48 -16.93 4.61 -14.08
C GLN A 48 -17.29 5.13 -15.47
N TRP A 49 -17.00 6.39 -15.68
CA TRP A 49 -17.10 7.04 -16.97
C TRP A 49 -15.73 7.54 -17.41
N GLU A 50 -15.33 7.18 -18.61
CA GLU A 50 -14.13 7.65 -19.28
C GLU A 50 -14.55 8.44 -20.49
N GLN A 51 -14.02 9.66 -20.66
CA GLN A 51 -14.30 10.58 -21.74
C GLN A 51 -13.02 11.16 -22.32
N ALA A 52 -12.73 10.85 -23.56
CA ALA A 52 -11.76 11.59 -24.37
C ALA A 52 -12.48 12.81 -25.01
N PHE A 53 -12.14 14.00 -24.56
CA PHE A 53 -12.67 15.24 -25.13
C PHE A 53 -12.09 15.52 -26.53
N ASN A 54 -10.79 15.23 -26.65
CA ASN A 54 -10.01 15.29 -27.89
C ASN A 54 -8.83 14.33 -27.79
N GLU A 55 -7.91 14.36 -28.76
CA GLU A 55 -6.74 13.48 -28.81
C GLU A 55 -5.75 13.66 -27.62
N LYS A 56 -5.80 14.83 -26.98
CA LYS A 56 -4.90 15.19 -25.88
C LYS A 56 -5.53 15.10 -24.48
N ASN A 57 -6.84 15.21 -24.36
CA ASN A 57 -7.51 15.39 -23.09
C ASN A 57 -8.48 14.25 -22.79
N THR A 58 -8.27 13.55 -21.69
CA THR A 58 -9.14 12.48 -21.20
C THR A 58 -9.47 12.70 -19.72
N ALA A 59 -10.73 12.54 -19.36
CA ALA A 59 -11.17 12.49 -17.98
C ALA A 59 -11.75 11.11 -17.65
N ILE A 60 -11.53 10.67 -16.41
CA ILE A 60 -12.12 9.46 -15.84
C ILE A 60 -12.78 9.86 -14.52
N VAL A 61 -14.04 9.50 -14.34
CA VAL A 61 -14.77 9.71 -13.10
C VAL A 61 -15.33 8.37 -12.64
N SER A 62 -15.14 8.04 -11.38
CA SER A 62 -15.63 6.81 -10.77
C SER A 62 -16.43 7.13 -9.51
N MET A 63 -17.49 6.37 -9.26
CA MET A 63 -18.33 6.49 -8.07
C MET A 63 -18.68 5.09 -7.57
N ARG A 64 -18.76 4.95 -6.25
CA ARG A 64 -19.16 3.71 -5.60
C ARG A 64 -19.98 4.00 -4.36
N GLU A 65 -21.11 3.33 -4.23
CA GLU A 65 -21.86 3.22 -2.99
C GLU A 65 -21.67 1.82 -2.40
N THR A 66 -21.41 1.75 -1.11
CA THR A 66 -21.24 0.48 -0.38
C THR A 66 -22.14 0.49 0.85
N TRP A 67 -22.90 -0.58 1.01
CA TRP A 67 -23.74 -0.83 2.18
C TRP A 67 -23.17 -2.05 2.91
N THR A 68 -22.85 -1.87 4.20
CA THR A 68 -22.39 -2.94 5.08
C THR A 68 -23.43 -3.16 6.17
N THR A 69 -24.01 -4.36 6.22
CA THR A 69 -24.93 -4.76 7.29
C THR A 69 -24.14 -5.37 8.43
N LYS A 70 -24.59 -5.18 9.67
CA LYS A 70 -23.91 -5.68 10.89
C LYS A 70 -22.44 -5.26 10.96
N ALA A 71 -22.17 -3.99 10.63
CA ALA A 71 -20.81 -3.45 10.52
C ALA A 71 -20.04 -3.54 11.85
N ASP A 72 -20.74 -3.29 12.96
CA ASP A 72 -20.21 -3.37 14.34
C ASP A 72 -21.19 -4.16 15.25
N GLY A 73 -21.54 -5.37 14.84
CA GLY A 73 -22.57 -6.19 15.51
C GLY A 73 -23.93 -5.99 14.87
N ASP A 74 -24.77 -5.09 15.38
CA ASP A 74 -26.15 -4.90 14.88
C ASP A 74 -26.31 -3.67 13.96
N ASN A 75 -25.35 -2.75 13.95
CA ASN A 75 -25.43 -1.53 13.17
C ASN A 75 -25.06 -1.74 11.70
N ASN A 76 -25.67 -0.95 10.83
CA ASN A 76 -25.34 -0.87 9.42
C ASN A 76 -24.45 0.33 9.13
N TYR A 77 -23.68 0.27 8.06
CA TYR A 77 -22.83 1.38 7.62
C TYR A 77 -22.94 1.57 6.11
N ASN A 78 -23.05 2.82 5.69
CA ASN A 78 -23.07 3.20 4.28
C ASN A 78 -21.89 4.09 3.96
N ASN A 79 -21.29 3.90 2.80
CA ASN A 79 -20.20 4.76 2.34
C ASN A 79 -20.33 5.04 0.84
N PHE A 80 -20.36 6.33 0.52
CA PHE A 80 -20.16 6.82 -0.84
C PHE A 80 -18.71 7.22 -1.03
N SER A 81 -18.09 6.75 -2.12
CA SER A 81 -16.74 7.15 -2.50
C SER A 81 -16.70 7.50 -3.99
N ALA A 82 -15.93 8.55 -4.31
CA ALA A 82 -15.74 9.02 -5.68
C ALA A 82 -14.25 9.23 -5.98
N ALA A 83 -13.90 9.11 -7.25
CA ALA A 83 -12.57 9.45 -7.75
C ALA A 83 -12.68 10.12 -9.12
N GLY A 84 -11.77 11.05 -9.37
CA GLY A 84 -11.62 11.71 -10.65
C GLY A 84 -10.16 11.77 -11.07
N GLN A 85 -9.92 11.61 -12.37
CA GLN A 85 -8.60 11.78 -12.97
C GLN A 85 -8.75 12.56 -14.28
N PHE A 86 -7.84 13.48 -14.50
CA PHE A 86 -7.69 14.16 -15.76
C PHE A 86 -6.28 13.96 -16.30
N VAL A 87 -6.15 13.61 -17.57
CA VAL A 87 -4.89 13.39 -18.26
C VAL A 87 -4.80 14.33 -19.45
N HIS A 88 -3.70 15.05 -19.56
CA HIS A 88 -3.37 15.89 -20.71
C HIS A 88 -2.07 15.39 -21.36
N LYS A 89 -2.15 14.98 -22.62
CA LYS A 89 -0.98 14.63 -23.44
C LYS A 89 -0.31 15.91 -23.91
N LEU A 90 0.94 16.11 -23.52
CA LEU A 90 1.78 17.18 -24.05
C LEU A 90 2.22 16.85 -25.47
N ASP A 91 2.67 15.59 -25.66
CA ASP A 91 3.06 14.97 -26.91
C ASP A 91 2.86 13.44 -26.82
N ASP A 92 3.38 12.68 -27.79
CA ASP A 92 3.21 11.22 -27.86
C ASP A 92 3.96 10.46 -26.73
N GLU A 93 4.97 11.05 -26.13
CA GLU A 93 5.79 10.46 -25.07
C GLU A 93 5.45 11.03 -23.68
N ASN A 94 4.91 12.25 -23.61
CA ASN A 94 4.76 13.01 -22.38
C ASN A 94 3.29 13.26 -22.05
N ASN A 95 2.93 13.03 -20.80
CA ASN A 95 1.64 13.45 -20.27
C ASN A 95 1.75 14.02 -18.86
N ILE A 96 0.85 14.91 -18.52
CA ILE A 96 0.59 15.37 -17.18
C ILE A 96 -0.79 14.87 -16.74
N TYR A 97 -0.95 14.64 -15.45
CA TYR A 97 -2.22 14.21 -14.91
C TYR A 97 -2.46 14.83 -13.53
N ALA A 98 -3.73 14.94 -13.20
CA ALA A 98 -4.19 15.26 -11.85
C ALA A 98 -5.25 14.25 -11.45
N SER A 99 -5.22 13.79 -10.22
CA SER A 99 -6.21 12.88 -9.68
C SER A 99 -6.60 13.23 -8.25
N VAL A 100 -7.86 12.95 -7.92
CA VAL A 100 -8.39 12.96 -6.56
C VAL A 100 -9.22 11.70 -6.38
N GLY A 101 -9.08 11.04 -5.23
CA GLY A 101 -9.83 9.81 -4.96
C GLY A 101 -10.08 9.62 -3.48
N GLN A 102 -11.31 9.21 -3.16
CA GLN A 102 -11.68 8.80 -1.81
C GLN A 102 -11.38 7.32 -1.61
N SER A 103 -10.93 6.96 -0.42
CA SER A 103 -10.72 5.59 0.03
C SER A 103 -11.57 5.30 1.26
N PHE A 104 -11.90 4.02 1.45
CA PHE A 104 -12.72 3.55 2.53
C PHE A 104 -12.30 2.13 2.95
N ILE A 105 -12.15 1.90 4.26
CA ILE A 105 -11.81 0.59 4.82
C ILE A 105 -12.64 0.35 6.08
N MET A 106 -13.44 -0.71 6.07
CA MET A 106 -14.13 -1.19 7.27
C MET A 106 -13.13 -1.84 8.24
N PRO A 107 -13.29 -1.65 9.59
CA PRO A 107 -12.57 -2.44 10.56
C PRO A 107 -12.82 -3.93 10.34
N THR A 108 -11.80 -4.75 10.50
CA THR A 108 -11.99 -6.21 10.53
C THR A 108 -12.59 -6.65 11.86
N PHE A 109 -13.26 -7.80 11.89
CA PHE A 109 -13.77 -8.36 13.14
C PHE A 109 -12.65 -8.62 14.16
N ALA A 110 -11.46 -9.06 13.69
CA ALA A 110 -10.29 -9.23 14.54
C ALA A 110 -9.84 -7.92 15.21
N GLN A 111 -9.94 -6.78 14.52
CA GLN A 111 -9.62 -5.48 15.10
C GLN A 111 -10.66 -5.02 16.13
N MET A 112 -11.95 -5.27 15.85
CA MET A 112 -13.04 -4.86 16.75
C MET A 112 -13.17 -5.76 17.98
N TYR A 113 -13.02 -7.06 17.81
CA TYR A 113 -13.37 -8.05 18.85
C TYR A 113 -12.16 -8.81 19.42
N GLY A 114 -10.96 -8.49 18.94
CA GLY A 114 -9.70 -9.13 19.36
C GLY A 114 -9.41 -10.42 18.61
N ALA A 115 -8.19 -10.56 18.12
CA ALA A 115 -7.70 -11.76 17.43
C ALA A 115 -6.97 -12.74 18.35
N SER A 116 -6.72 -12.36 19.60
CA SER A 116 -6.01 -13.16 20.62
C SER A 116 -6.46 -12.76 22.02
N ASP A 117 -6.08 -13.56 22.99
CA ASP A 117 -6.32 -13.25 24.42
C ASP A 117 -5.58 -11.99 24.89
N SER A 118 -4.55 -11.57 24.16
CA SER A 118 -3.74 -10.36 24.43
C SER A 118 -4.25 -9.11 23.72
N ALA A 119 -5.46 -9.12 23.16
CA ALA A 119 -6.02 -7.99 22.44
C ALA A 119 -7.29 -7.49 23.11
N ILE A 120 -7.27 -6.21 23.51
CA ILE A 120 -8.45 -5.56 24.08
C ILE A 120 -9.45 -5.28 22.93
N PRO A 121 -10.69 -5.79 23.00
CA PRO A 121 -11.72 -5.48 22.03
C PRO A 121 -12.03 -3.98 21.97
N ASN A 122 -12.28 -3.48 20.77
CA ASN A 122 -12.80 -2.14 20.53
C ASN A 122 -13.90 -2.17 19.46
N PRO A 123 -15.12 -2.58 19.83
CA PRO A 123 -16.25 -2.61 18.88
C PRO A 123 -16.67 -1.22 18.40
N GLY A 124 -16.24 -0.16 19.08
CA GLY A 124 -16.48 1.24 18.66
C GLY A 124 -15.52 1.77 17.59
N LEU A 125 -14.69 0.93 16.98
CA LEU A 125 -13.85 1.33 15.86
C LEU A 125 -14.68 1.87 14.70
N LYS A 126 -14.34 3.08 14.25
CA LYS A 126 -14.94 3.68 13.06
C LYS A 126 -14.24 3.20 11.80
N PRO A 127 -14.97 3.13 10.68
CA PRO A 127 -14.35 2.91 9.40
C PRO A 127 -13.36 4.01 9.04
N GLN A 128 -12.24 3.62 8.48
CA GLN A 128 -11.23 4.53 7.97
C GLN A 128 -11.69 5.13 6.65
N THR A 129 -11.63 6.46 6.53
CA THR A 129 -11.89 7.16 5.28
C THR A 129 -10.69 8.02 4.90
N GLY A 130 -10.43 8.18 3.61
CA GLY A 130 -9.30 8.98 3.17
C GLY A 130 -9.56 9.70 1.86
N ILE A 131 -8.80 10.77 1.62
CA ILE A 131 -8.73 11.46 0.34
C ILE A 131 -7.28 11.52 -0.09
N ASN A 132 -7.02 11.13 -1.35
CA ASN A 132 -5.72 11.20 -1.98
C ASN A 132 -5.77 12.20 -3.12
N TYR A 133 -4.78 13.07 -3.21
CA TYR A 133 -4.56 14.02 -4.28
C TYR A 133 -3.20 13.75 -4.89
N GLU A 134 -3.11 13.73 -6.21
CA GLU A 134 -1.85 13.57 -6.92
C GLU A 134 -1.85 14.42 -8.19
N ILE A 135 -0.76 15.13 -8.44
CA ILE A 135 -0.45 15.79 -9.69
C ILE A 135 0.88 15.24 -10.14
N GLY A 136 0.97 14.75 -11.37
CA GLY A 136 2.19 14.14 -11.86
C GLY A 136 2.43 14.35 -13.34
N TRP A 137 3.65 14.03 -13.70
CA TRP A 137 4.15 13.98 -15.07
C TRP A 137 4.71 12.58 -15.34
N LYS A 138 4.44 12.06 -16.54
CA LYS A 138 5.00 10.80 -17.04
C LYS A 138 5.59 11.03 -18.43
N LYS A 139 6.78 10.49 -18.63
CA LYS A 139 7.42 10.40 -19.92
C LYS A 139 7.80 8.96 -20.22
N ILE A 140 7.37 8.44 -21.36
CA ILE A 140 7.67 7.07 -21.80
C ILE A 140 8.26 7.16 -23.20
N THR A 141 9.55 6.83 -23.31
CA THR A 141 10.24 6.65 -24.59
C THR A 141 10.42 5.15 -24.85
N GLY A 142 10.98 4.75 -25.97
CA GLY A 142 11.27 3.34 -26.24
C GLY A 142 12.21 2.67 -25.21
N LYS A 143 13.01 3.45 -24.48
CA LYS A 143 14.04 2.95 -23.55
C LYS A 143 13.89 3.44 -22.11
N HIS A 144 13.22 4.57 -21.90
CA HIS A 144 13.16 5.23 -20.60
C HIS A 144 11.70 5.47 -20.21
N SER A 145 11.40 5.22 -18.95
CA SER A 145 10.14 5.60 -18.32
C SER A 145 10.44 6.48 -17.11
N TRP A 146 9.89 7.69 -17.11
CA TRP A 146 10.03 8.65 -16.01
C TRP A 146 8.66 8.95 -15.41
N LYS A 147 8.62 9.05 -14.09
CA LYS A 147 7.46 9.57 -13.35
C LYS A 147 7.96 10.58 -12.33
N ALA A 148 7.31 11.74 -12.28
CA ALA A 148 7.43 12.68 -11.18
C ALA A 148 6.04 13.02 -10.69
N ALA A 149 5.83 13.05 -9.36
CA ALA A 149 4.54 13.37 -8.78
C ALA A 149 4.69 14.15 -7.46
N ILE A 150 3.70 14.99 -7.19
CA ILE A 150 3.44 15.59 -5.88
C ILE A 150 2.14 14.95 -5.40
N PHE A 151 2.13 14.48 -4.16
CA PHE A 151 0.96 13.84 -3.59
C PHE A 151 0.62 14.36 -2.19
N HIS A 152 -0.66 14.27 -1.86
CA HIS A 152 -1.16 14.50 -0.51
C HIS A 152 -2.23 13.45 -0.17
N THR A 153 -2.10 12.86 1.00
CA THR A 153 -3.05 11.90 1.57
C THR A 153 -3.53 12.43 2.92
N ASP A 154 -4.84 12.47 3.12
CA ASP A 154 -5.48 12.77 4.41
C ASP A 154 -6.41 11.59 4.75
N ILE A 155 -6.17 10.94 5.88
CA ILE A 155 -6.94 9.79 6.34
C ILE A 155 -7.54 10.12 7.70
N LYS A 156 -8.86 10.02 7.80
CA LYS A 156 -9.62 10.11 9.03
C LYS A 156 -9.89 8.72 9.59
N ASP A 157 -9.83 8.63 10.91
CA ASP A 157 -10.11 7.39 11.62
C ASP A 157 -9.21 6.21 11.17
N ASN A 158 -7.94 6.48 10.79
CA ASN A 158 -6.96 5.43 10.45
C ASN A 158 -6.86 4.42 11.58
N ILE A 159 -7.02 3.14 11.27
CA ILE A 159 -7.04 2.07 12.27
C ILE A 159 -5.61 1.63 12.57
N THR A 160 -5.19 1.81 13.82
CA THR A 160 -3.82 1.52 14.26
C THR A 160 -3.82 0.67 15.53
N ALA A 161 -2.88 -0.27 15.65
CA ALA A 161 -2.66 -1.02 16.88
C ALA A 161 -1.82 -0.20 17.87
N THR A 162 -2.31 -0.05 19.08
CA THR A 162 -1.63 0.66 20.16
C THR A 162 -1.38 -0.29 21.32
N TRP A 163 -0.13 -0.34 21.81
CA TRP A 163 0.20 -1.11 23.02
C TRP A 163 -0.26 -0.37 24.27
N ASN A 164 -1.04 -1.04 25.10
CA ASN A 164 -1.42 -0.56 26.43
C ASN A 164 -0.47 -1.17 27.47
N SER A 165 0.44 -0.37 27.98
CA SER A 165 1.43 -0.84 28.97
C SER A 165 0.83 -1.22 30.31
N THR A 166 -0.35 -0.69 30.66
CA THR A 166 -1.03 -0.99 31.93
C THR A 166 -1.53 -2.43 31.95
N ASN A 167 -2.09 -2.90 30.83
CA ASN A 167 -2.66 -4.24 30.72
C ASN A 167 -1.74 -5.22 29.98
N SER A 168 -0.60 -4.76 29.44
CA SER A 168 0.28 -5.54 28.57
C SER A 168 -0.45 -6.16 27.37
N GLU A 169 -1.32 -5.39 26.73
CA GLU A 169 -2.21 -5.82 25.67
C GLU A 169 -2.24 -4.83 24.50
N TYR A 170 -2.56 -5.31 23.32
CA TYR A 170 -2.81 -4.45 22.15
C TYR A 170 -4.29 -4.05 22.09
N GLN A 171 -4.54 -2.81 21.67
CA GLN A 171 -5.86 -2.32 21.31
C GLN A 171 -5.79 -1.59 19.98
N TYR A 172 -6.75 -1.86 19.11
CA TYR A 172 -6.93 -1.05 17.90
C TYR A 172 -7.68 0.23 18.24
N LYS A 173 -7.21 1.35 17.68
CA LYS A 173 -7.81 2.68 17.87
C LYS A 173 -7.83 3.41 16.54
N ASN A 174 -8.71 4.39 16.44
CA ASN A 174 -8.68 5.34 15.34
C ASN A 174 -7.71 6.49 15.65
N GLU A 175 -6.95 6.91 14.65
CA GLU A 175 -6.12 8.10 14.67
C GLU A 175 -6.19 8.80 13.30
N ASP A 176 -6.02 10.12 13.26
CA ASP A 176 -5.88 10.81 11.98
C ASP A 176 -4.47 10.62 11.42
N PHE A 177 -4.36 10.51 10.10
CA PHE A 177 -3.07 10.39 9.41
C PHE A 177 -3.06 11.31 8.18
N LYS A 178 -1.92 11.93 7.92
CA LYS A 178 -1.66 12.69 6.70
C LYS A 178 -0.25 12.47 6.19
N ASN A 179 -0.10 12.55 4.90
CA ASN A 179 1.21 12.48 4.25
C ASN A 179 1.25 13.38 3.02
N THR A 180 2.26 14.23 2.93
CA THR A 180 2.53 15.05 1.74
C THR A 180 3.93 14.76 1.28
N GLY A 181 4.12 14.61 -0.02
CA GLY A 181 5.44 14.29 -0.55
C GLY A 181 5.58 14.54 -2.04
N ILE A 182 6.80 14.31 -2.48
CA ILE A 182 7.19 14.29 -3.89
C ILE A 182 7.87 12.96 -4.18
N GLU A 183 7.65 12.41 -5.36
CA GLU A 183 8.33 11.23 -5.83
C GLU A 183 8.88 11.42 -7.24
N LEU A 184 10.03 10.81 -7.49
CA LEU A 184 10.64 10.70 -8.80
C LEU A 184 11.05 9.24 -9.00
N SER A 185 10.71 8.65 -10.12
CA SER A 185 11.19 7.32 -10.50
C SER A 185 11.58 7.28 -11.96
N CYS A 186 12.52 6.39 -12.28
CA CYS A 186 12.99 6.17 -13.63
C CYS A 186 13.36 4.71 -13.85
N ASP A 187 12.91 4.17 -14.98
CA ASP A 187 13.35 2.88 -15.52
C ASP A 187 14.11 3.14 -16.83
N ILE A 188 15.28 2.50 -16.96
CA ILE A 188 16.18 2.66 -18.11
C ILE A 188 16.47 1.28 -18.68
N ASN A 189 16.08 1.05 -19.92
CA ASN A 189 16.47 -0.11 -20.72
C ASN A 189 17.58 0.30 -21.68
N THR A 190 18.68 -0.42 -21.68
CA THR A 190 19.80 -0.17 -22.61
C THR A 190 19.62 -1.03 -23.89
N ASP A 191 20.42 -0.75 -24.92
CA ASP A 191 20.51 -1.64 -26.10
C ASP A 191 21.20 -2.97 -25.79
N GLY A 192 21.84 -3.05 -24.64
CA GLY A 192 22.54 -4.23 -24.14
C GLY A 192 21.69 -5.04 -23.17
N PRO A 193 22.32 -5.96 -22.44
CA PRO A 193 21.64 -6.83 -21.50
C PRO A 193 21.27 -6.17 -20.16
N MET A 194 21.63 -4.90 -19.97
CA MET A 194 21.45 -4.19 -18.70
C MET A 194 20.20 -3.33 -18.71
N SER A 195 19.49 -3.30 -17.58
CA SER A 195 18.48 -2.30 -17.27
C SER A 195 18.67 -1.80 -15.84
N TYR A 196 18.21 -0.58 -15.60
CA TYR A 196 18.35 0.11 -14.32
C TYR A 196 17.02 0.69 -13.89
N ASN A 197 16.76 0.71 -12.60
CA ASN A 197 15.65 1.44 -12.02
C ASN A 197 16.11 2.22 -10.80
N TYR A 198 15.55 3.39 -10.56
CA TYR A 198 15.77 4.15 -9.35
C TYR A 198 14.54 4.98 -9.00
N GLY A 199 14.41 5.25 -7.71
CA GLY A 199 13.35 6.07 -7.17
C GLY A 199 13.83 6.89 -5.99
N VAL A 200 13.26 8.08 -5.87
CA VAL A 200 13.45 8.99 -4.75
C VAL A 200 12.09 9.46 -4.28
N THR A 201 11.78 9.29 -3.00
CA THR A 201 10.59 9.86 -2.38
C THR A 201 11.02 10.72 -1.20
N TYR A 202 10.57 11.97 -1.18
CA TYR A 202 10.60 12.81 0.00
C TYR A 202 9.17 13.05 0.48
N GLN A 203 8.91 12.75 1.76
CA GLN A 203 7.55 12.80 2.30
C GLN A 203 7.54 13.25 3.76
N ASN A 204 6.39 13.66 4.27
CA ASN A 204 6.20 14.08 5.65
C ASN A 204 4.99 13.40 6.29
N PRO A 205 5.08 12.08 6.58
CA PRO A 205 3.98 11.35 7.21
C PRO A 205 3.84 11.76 8.68
N GLN A 206 2.59 12.03 9.08
CA GLN A 206 2.23 12.44 10.43
C GLN A 206 0.95 11.73 10.86
N SER A 207 0.80 11.48 12.17
CA SER A 207 -0.46 11.04 12.76
C SER A 207 -0.84 11.89 13.97
N LYS A 208 -2.14 11.89 14.26
CA LYS A 208 -2.70 12.55 15.43
C LYS A 208 -3.65 11.58 16.12
N SER A 209 -3.30 11.14 17.32
CA SER A 209 -4.16 10.33 18.19
C SER A 209 -4.80 11.20 19.26
N ASP A 210 -5.92 10.75 19.81
CA ASP A 210 -6.57 11.40 20.97
C ASP A 210 -5.63 11.47 22.18
N THR A 211 -4.77 10.46 22.36
CA THR A 211 -3.79 10.41 23.45
C THR A 211 -2.77 11.53 23.38
N LYS A 212 -2.30 11.88 22.16
CA LYS A 212 -1.29 12.93 21.96
C LYS A 212 -1.91 14.32 21.76
N GLY A 213 -3.05 14.40 21.09
CA GLY A 213 -3.72 15.66 20.81
C GLY A 213 -3.01 16.58 19.79
N TYR A 214 -1.86 16.19 19.25
CA TYR A 214 -1.05 16.93 18.27
C TYR A 214 -0.58 16.05 17.11
N TRP A 215 -0.20 16.67 15.99
CA TRP A 215 0.39 15.99 14.84
C TRP A 215 1.84 15.60 15.14
N ASP A 216 2.12 14.30 15.15
CA ASP A 216 3.44 13.76 15.40
C ASP A 216 3.99 13.05 14.17
N ARG A 217 5.30 13.05 14.02
CA ARG A 217 6.00 12.42 12.89
C ARG A 217 5.84 10.89 12.93
N LYS A 218 5.76 10.28 11.75
CA LYS A 218 5.77 8.80 11.60
C LYS A 218 6.74 8.37 10.49
N PHE A 219 7.21 7.13 10.61
CA PHE A 219 8.03 6.43 9.60
C PHE A 219 9.33 7.17 9.23
N GLY A 220 9.65 7.25 7.93
CA GLY A 220 10.81 7.93 7.37
C GLY A 220 10.42 8.95 6.31
N ARG A 221 11.23 10.00 6.17
CA ARG A 221 10.96 11.08 5.22
C ARG A 221 11.65 10.90 3.88
N VAL A 222 12.79 10.21 3.84
CA VAL A 222 13.58 10.04 2.60
C VAL A 222 13.67 8.57 2.29
N GLN A 223 13.13 8.17 1.17
CA GLN A 223 13.28 6.82 0.63
C GLN A 223 14.03 6.87 -0.70
N LEU A 224 15.10 6.10 -0.79
CA LEU A 224 15.85 5.88 -2.02
C LEU A 224 15.74 4.41 -2.40
N THR A 225 15.42 4.14 -3.64
CA THR A 225 15.43 2.79 -4.20
C THR A 225 16.28 2.76 -5.45
N GLY A 226 16.93 1.64 -5.69
CA GLY A 226 17.73 1.46 -6.90
C GLY A 226 17.92 -0.01 -7.21
N GLY A 227 18.05 -0.32 -8.49
CA GLY A 227 18.30 -1.66 -8.94
C GLY A 227 18.98 -1.70 -10.30
N VAL A 228 19.69 -2.78 -10.52
CA VAL A 228 20.31 -3.13 -11.79
C VAL A 228 19.92 -4.57 -12.14
N THR A 229 19.51 -4.78 -13.38
CA THR A 229 19.18 -6.11 -13.90
C THR A 229 20.04 -6.40 -15.13
N TYR A 230 20.66 -7.56 -15.13
CA TYR A 230 21.34 -8.14 -16.26
C TYR A 230 20.50 -9.28 -16.83
N LYS A 231 20.15 -9.20 -18.11
CA LYS A 231 19.39 -10.25 -18.80
C LYS A 231 20.07 -10.62 -20.11
N LYS A 232 20.55 -11.85 -20.18
CA LYS A 232 21.17 -12.38 -21.41
C LYS A 232 20.90 -13.88 -21.54
N ASN A 233 20.38 -14.30 -22.70
CA ASN A 233 20.07 -15.69 -22.99
C ASN A 233 19.12 -16.30 -21.92
N LYS A 234 19.63 -17.28 -21.18
CA LYS A 234 18.92 -18.05 -20.16
C LYS A 234 19.09 -17.51 -18.74
N LEU A 235 19.85 -16.43 -18.57
CA LEU A 235 20.19 -15.87 -17.27
C LEU A 235 19.55 -14.48 -17.11
N THR A 236 18.88 -14.29 -15.99
CA THR A 236 18.44 -12.97 -15.50
C THR A 236 18.94 -12.81 -14.07
N SER A 237 19.73 -11.77 -13.81
CA SER A 237 20.25 -11.47 -12.46
C SER A 237 19.95 -10.03 -12.12
N SER A 238 19.48 -9.77 -10.90
CA SER A 238 19.20 -8.42 -10.42
C SER A 238 19.77 -8.20 -9.02
N LEU A 239 20.26 -6.99 -8.79
CA LEU A 239 20.63 -6.48 -7.47
C LEU A 239 19.79 -5.23 -7.22
N SER A 240 19.11 -5.19 -6.09
CA SER A 240 18.31 -4.05 -5.68
C SER A 240 18.62 -3.61 -4.26
N GLY A 241 18.38 -2.33 -3.98
CA GLY A 241 18.55 -1.75 -2.66
C GLY A 241 17.45 -0.74 -2.33
N SER A 242 17.09 -0.67 -1.04
CA SER A 242 16.16 0.30 -0.49
C SER A 242 16.76 0.93 0.77
N TYR A 243 16.90 2.26 0.75
CA TYR A 243 17.40 3.07 1.84
C TYR A 243 16.32 3.96 2.38
N LEU A 244 16.06 3.91 3.69
CA LEU A 244 15.10 4.77 4.37
C LEU A 244 15.81 5.59 5.43
N ALA A 245 15.72 6.93 5.31
CA ALA A 245 16.37 7.89 6.19
C ALA A 245 15.39 8.91 6.78
N ALA A 246 15.91 9.77 7.67
CA ALA A 246 15.13 10.73 8.45
C ALA A 246 13.94 10.04 9.14
N ARG A 247 14.22 8.90 9.76
CA ARG A 247 13.25 8.00 10.40
C ARG A 247 12.99 8.41 11.84
N VAL A 248 11.82 8.04 12.31
CA VAL A 248 11.44 8.19 13.71
C VAL A 248 10.90 6.87 14.27
N ALA A 249 11.09 6.68 15.57
CA ALA A 249 10.29 5.78 16.39
C ALA A 249 9.16 6.58 17.01
N THR A 250 7.96 6.02 17.00
CA THR A 250 6.74 6.70 17.47
C THR A 250 6.15 5.94 18.67
N PRO A 251 6.50 6.32 19.92
CA PRO A 251 5.86 5.78 21.11
C PRO A 251 4.36 6.12 21.14
N SER A 252 3.57 5.32 21.85
CA SER A 252 2.11 5.51 21.91
C SER A 252 1.69 6.78 22.69
N SER A 253 2.48 7.22 23.67
CA SER A 253 2.13 8.33 24.57
C SER A 253 3.16 9.46 24.62
N ALA A 254 4.33 9.30 24.00
CA ALA A 254 5.39 10.30 23.97
C ALA A 254 5.66 10.79 22.54
N GLU A 255 6.34 11.95 22.44
CA GLU A 255 6.76 12.48 21.14
C GLU A 255 7.72 11.53 20.40
N SER A 256 7.61 11.51 19.08
CA SER A 256 8.49 10.74 18.21
C SER A 256 9.93 11.26 18.29
N TYR A 257 10.88 10.35 18.30
CA TYR A 257 12.32 10.64 18.30
C TYR A 257 13.04 10.04 17.10
N ASP A 258 14.14 10.66 16.70
CA ASP A 258 14.90 10.25 15.52
C ASP A 258 15.56 8.89 15.71
N THR A 259 15.56 8.07 14.66
CA THR A 259 16.23 6.77 14.61
C THR A 259 17.19 6.69 13.42
N LYS A 260 18.12 5.73 13.50
CA LYS A 260 19.10 5.53 12.41
C LYS A 260 18.42 5.08 11.13
N PRO A 261 18.93 5.49 9.95
CA PRO A 261 18.47 4.94 8.68
C PRO A 261 18.76 3.45 8.58
N TYR A 262 18.05 2.75 7.68
CA TYR A 262 18.38 1.38 7.32
C TYR A 262 18.59 1.24 5.80
N PHE A 263 19.35 0.21 5.42
CA PHE A 263 19.60 -0.12 4.03
C PHE A 263 19.41 -1.63 3.82
N LEU A 264 18.42 -1.99 3.04
CA LEU A 264 18.10 -3.38 2.69
C LEU A 264 18.53 -3.65 1.27
N THR A 265 19.13 -4.83 1.03
CA THR A 265 19.63 -5.23 -0.28
C THR A 265 19.22 -6.66 -0.59
N THR A 266 18.83 -6.90 -1.84
CA THR A 266 18.43 -8.22 -2.34
C THR A 266 19.09 -8.49 -3.68
N PHE A 267 19.71 -9.67 -3.81
CA PHE A 267 20.16 -10.22 -5.07
C PHE A 267 19.25 -11.37 -5.47
N ASN A 268 18.83 -11.38 -6.73
CA ASN A 268 18.03 -12.44 -7.30
C ASN A 268 18.63 -12.87 -8.64
N THR A 269 18.73 -14.18 -8.89
CA THR A 269 19.14 -14.69 -10.18
C THR A 269 18.28 -15.87 -10.59
N ILE A 270 17.86 -15.87 -11.84
CA ILE A 270 17.03 -16.90 -12.47
C ILE A 270 17.81 -17.47 -13.65
N TYR A 271 18.01 -18.77 -13.65
CA TYR A 271 18.52 -19.50 -14.77
C TYR A 271 17.43 -20.41 -15.36
N SER A 272 17.05 -20.17 -16.61
CA SER A 272 16.02 -20.92 -17.35
C SER A 272 16.70 -21.82 -18.39
N PRO A 273 17.09 -23.07 -18.05
CA PRO A 273 17.77 -23.98 -18.97
C PRO A 273 16.94 -24.31 -20.20
N ASP A 274 15.63 -24.35 -20.05
CA ASP A 274 14.63 -24.58 -21.10
C ASP A 274 13.34 -23.77 -20.80
N LYS A 275 12.29 -23.96 -21.64
CA LYS A 275 11.01 -23.24 -21.50
C LYS A 275 10.16 -23.68 -20.32
N LYS A 276 10.47 -24.84 -19.73
CA LYS A 276 9.69 -25.45 -18.65
C LYS A 276 10.33 -25.33 -17.27
N SER A 277 11.62 -25.04 -17.21
CA SER A 277 12.42 -25.12 -15.98
C SER A 277 13.01 -23.76 -15.62
N ASP A 278 12.85 -23.35 -14.36
CA ASP A 278 13.51 -22.19 -13.78
C ASP A 278 14.24 -22.59 -12.49
N ILE A 279 15.50 -22.23 -12.37
CA ILE A 279 16.29 -22.34 -11.13
C ILE A 279 16.48 -20.91 -10.62
N THR A 280 16.00 -20.61 -9.42
CA THR A 280 16.06 -19.28 -8.82
C THR A 280 16.88 -19.31 -7.54
N LEU A 281 17.87 -18.42 -7.43
CA LEU A 281 18.58 -18.12 -6.19
C LEU A 281 18.22 -16.70 -5.76
N THR A 282 17.70 -16.55 -4.55
CA THR A 282 17.48 -15.27 -3.90
C THR A 282 18.39 -15.15 -2.69
N ILE A 283 19.06 -14.01 -2.55
CA ILE A 283 19.90 -13.68 -1.40
C ILE A 283 19.35 -12.37 -0.83
N ASP A 284 18.75 -12.43 0.35
CA ASP A 284 18.31 -11.24 1.05
C ASP A 284 19.39 -10.75 2.00
N ASN A 285 19.39 -9.43 2.21
CA ASN A 285 20.39 -8.73 3.02
C ASN A 285 21.83 -9.07 2.60
N VAL A 286 22.13 -8.88 1.32
CA VAL A 286 23.43 -9.22 0.68
C VAL A 286 24.61 -8.62 1.43
N LEU A 287 24.43 -7.47 2.09
CA LEU A 287 25.47 -6.77 2.85
C LEU A 287 25.57 -7.23 4.30
N ASP A 288 24.75 -8.21 4.71
CA ASP A 288 24.65 -8.75 6.09
C ASP A 288 24.57 -7.66 7.18
N ARG A 289 23.74 -6.63 6.91
CA ARG A 289 23.57 -5.52 7.84
C ARG A 289 22.59 -5.88 8.94
N SER A 290 22.88 -5.47 10.17
CA SER A 290 21.96 -5.55 11.30
C SER A 290 21.38 -4.16 11.61
N ASP A 291 20.46 -3.72 10.77
CA ASP A 291 19.80 -2.42 10.93
C ASP A 291 18.48 -2.57 11.70
N ASN A 292 18.20 -1.65 12.63
CA ASN A 292 16.88 -1.58 13.25
C ASN A 292 15.86 -1.06 12.23
N VAL A 293 14.91 -1.90 11.84
CA VAL A 293 13.85 -1.58 10.84
C VAL A 293 12.52 -1.16 11.48
N SER A 294 12.43 -1.17 12.82
CA SER A 294 11.22 -0.77 13.55
C SER A 294 10.95 0.73 13.47
N HIS A 295 9.66 1.09 13.52
CA HIS A 295 9.16 2.46 13.70
C HIS A 295 8.46 2.66 15.04
N SER A 296 8.55 1.68 15.94
CA SER A 296 8.03 1.74 17.32
C SER A 296 9.17 1.92 18.32
N SER A 297 8.83 2.04 19.59
CA SER A 297 9.82 2.05 20.69
C SER A 297 10.55 0.71 20.85
N SER A 298 10.00 -0.39 20.34
CA SER A 298 10.67 -1.69 20.30
C SER A 298 11.63 -1.77 19.11
N SER A 299 12.76 -2.42 19.30
CA SER A 299 13.75 -2.62 18.24
C SER A 299 13.55 -3.98 17.56
N TYR A 300 13.36 -3.96 16.24
CA TYR A 300 13.37 -5.14 15.38
C TYR A 300 14.45 -4.95 14.33
N TYR A 301 15.34 -5.92 14.24
CA TYR A 301 16.47 -5.84 13.32
C TYR A 301 16.17 -6.57 12.01
N SER A 302 16.82 -6.11 10.94
CA SER A 302 16.81 -6.83 9.67
C SER A 302 17.30 -8.26 9.86
N THR A 303 16.70 -9.20 9.13
CA THR A 303 17.19 -10.60 9.12
C THR A 303 18.64 -10.63 8.65
N PRO A 304 19.50 -11.51 9.22
CA PRO A 304 20.82 -11.76 8.66
C PRO A 304 20.77 -12.16 7.19
N ILE A 305 21.91 -12.15 6.51
CA ILE A 305 22.00 -12.67 5.14
C ILE A 305 21.35 -14.05 5.08
N ASN A 306 20.47 -14.26 4.13
CA ASN A 306 19.80 -15.55 3.95
C ASN A 306 19.71 -15.91 2.46
N PHE A 307 19.60 -17.20 2.19
CA PHE A 307 19.62 -17.77 0.85
C PHE A 307 18.40 -18.64 0.64
N LEU A 308 17.71 -18.43 -0.47
CA LEU A 308 16.64 -19.30 -0.93
C LEU A 308 16.97 -19.81 -2.33
N LEU A 309 17.10 -21.13 -2.48
CA LEU A 309 17.22 -21.81 -3.77
C LEU A 309 15.91 -22.51 -4.10
N SER A 310 15.34 -22.25 -5.26
CA SER A 310 14.12 -22.89 -5.72
C SER A 310 14.24 -23.40 -7.14
N TYR A 311 13.49 -24.47 -7.43
CA TYR A 311 13.31 -25.03 -8.76
C TYR A 311 11.83 -25.06 -9.10
N THR A 312 11.48 -24.49 -10.25
CA THR A 312 10.10 -24.46 -10.75
C THR A 312 10.03 -25.22 -12.07
N TYR A 313 9.10 -26.15 -12.18
CA TYR A 313 8.80 -26.86 -13.41
C TYR A 313 7.36 -26.54 -13.87
N LYS A 314 7.22 -26.17 -15.15
CA LYS A 314 5.94 -25.84 -15.80
C LYS A 314 5.47 -27.04 -16.60
N PHE A 315 4.35 -27.61 -16.25
CA PHE A 315 3.74 -28.77 -16.92
C PHE A 315 3.14 -28.44 -18.28
#